data_6895f433f1571f8bdb5af8f404963fb3
#
_entry.id   6895f433f1571f8bdb5af8f404963fb3
#
_cell.length_a   1.000
_cell.length_b   1.000
_cell.length_c   1.000
_cell.angle_alpha   90.00
_cell.angle_beta   90.00
_cell.angle_gamma   90.00
#
_symmetry.space_group_name_H-M   'P 1'
#
loop_
_entity.id
_entity.type
_entity.pdbx_description
1 polymer ?
#
loop_
_entity_poly.entity_id
_entity_poly.type
_entity_poly.pdbx_seq_one_letter_code
_entity_poly.pdbx_strand_id
1 'polypeptide(L)'
;DITITMSRIFPFKRKNAVGKERWYEKISMSYNGYLRNSIDTKEDKLFKSSLVKDWRNAMQHQIPVSATFSLFKYLNISPSFNYTERWYTNKVEKAYDMQKKQVVARDTTYGFYRVFDYSTSVSASTTLYGFYKPLPFLGDKIKMIRHRFEPSVTLSYTPDFGASKYGFWKDLMYEDQYGQTQQISYSPFEGGMFGTAPNGKSGSVSFQLDNNLEMKIKSDRDSTGERKISLIDKLSLGMSYNMAADSFKWSDLSVGLRLKFSKSYTLNLNGTSVSYTHLRANETVL
;
A
#
# COMPACT_ATOMS: atom_id res chain seq x y z
N ASP A 1 15.58 16.47 13.75
CA ASP A 1 14.47 15.53 13.64
C ASP A 1 14.28 14.79 14.95
N ILE A 2 13.02 14.63 15.40
CA ILE A 2 12.66 13.87 16.60
C ILE A 2 11.62 12.82 16.17
N THR A 3 11.83 11.58 16.60
CA THR A 3 10.87 10.49 16.34
C THR A 3 10.32 9.98 17.68
N ILE A 4 9.02 9.89 17.79
CA ILE A 4 8.29 9.36 18.95
C ILE A 4 7.56 8.12 18.50
N THR A 5 7.87 6.96 19.06
CA THR A 5 7.25 5.69 18.69
C THR A 5 6.60 5.03 19.88
N MET A 6 5.34 4.67 19.76
CA MET A 6 4.64 3.79 20.68
C MET A 6 4.51 2.41 20.04
N SER A 7 5.07 1.41 20.68
CA SER A 7 4.96 0.02 20.24
C SER A 7 3.52 -0.43 20.16
N ARG A 8 3.27 -1.53 19.47
CA ARG A 8 1.94 -2.12 19.34
C ARG A 8 1.32 -2.38 20.71
N ILE A 9 0.16 -1.81 20.94
CA ILE A 9 -0.69 -2.04 22.13
C ILE A 9 -2.01 -2.68 21.70
N PHE A 10 -2.67 -3.33 22.64
CA PHE A 10 -3.99 -3.93 22.48
C PHE A 10 -4.94 -3.23 23.46
N PRO A 11 -5.56 -2.09 23.08
CA PRO A 11 -6.30 -1.25 24.01
C PRO A 11 -7.51 -1.92 24.65
N PHE A 12 -8.08 -2.92 23.97
CA PHE A 12 -9.27 -3.63 24.41
C PHE A 12 -8.97 -5.01 25.04
N LYS A 13 -7.68 -5.34 25.23
CA LYS A 13 -7.29 -6.62 25.81
C LYS A 13 -7.56 -6.62 27.31
N ARG A 14 -8.31 -7.62 27.78
CA ARG A 14 -8.58 -7.82 29.23
C ARG A 14 -7.29 -8.21 29.95
N LYS A 15 -7.05 -7.62 31.12
CA LYS A 15 -5.86 -7.95 31.95
C LYS A 15 -5.88 -9.39 32.49
N ASN A 16 -7.06 -9.86 32.88
CA ASN A 16 -7.26 -11.20 33.47
C ASN A 16 -8.31 -11.96 32.66
N ALA A 17 -7.96 -12.31 31.42
CA ALA A 17 -8.86 -13.01 30.53
C ALA A 17 -8.96 -14.50 30.91
N VAL A 18 -10.15 -14.95 31.29
CA VAL A 18 -10.50 -16.36 31.42
C VAL A 18 -11.26 -16.75 30.15
N GLY A 19 -10.82 -17.86 29.49
CA GLY A 19 -11.43 -18.37 28.27
C GLY A 19 -10.80 -17.84 26.99
N LYS A 20 -11.50 -18.04 25.86
CA LYS A 20 -11.00 -17.64 24.53
C LYS A 20 -10.98 -16.11 24.38
N GLU A 21 -9.93 -15.63 23.68
CA GLU A 21 -9.80 -14.23 23.27
C GLU A 21 -10.98 -13.82 22.37
N ARG A 22 -11.60 -12.68 22.68
CA ARG A 22 -12.68 -12.11 21.87
C ARG A 22 -12.12 -11.36 20.66
N TRP A 23 -12.90 -11.18 19.61
CA TRP A 23 -12.44 -10.54 18.37
C TRP A 23 -11.89 -9.13 18.59
N TYR A 24 -12.49 -8.32 19.47
CA TYR A 24 -12.06 -6.96 19.75
C TYR A 24 -10.76 -6.89 20.58
N GLU A 25 -10.42 -7.95 21.32
CA GLU A 25 -9.17 -8.03 22.09
C GLU A 25 -7.95 -8.16 21.15
N LYS A 26 -8.17 -8.54 19.89
CA LYS A 26 -7.16 -8.62 18.86
C LYS A 26 -6.92 -7.31 18.10
N ILE A 27 -7.71 -6.27 18.42
CA ILE A 27 -7.48 -4.94 17.85
C ILE A 27 -6.19 -4.39 18.44
N SER A 28 -5.25 -4.10 17.57
CA SER A 28 -3.96 -3.51 17.91
C SER A 28 -3.83 -2.12 17.32
N MET A 29 -3.12 -1.27 18.01
CA MET A 29 -2.81 0.08 17.59
C MET A 29 -1.34 0.39 17.91
N SER A 30 -0.70 1.17 17.07
CA SER A 30 0.61 1.76 17.33
C SER A 30 0.58 3.24 16.95
N TYR A 31 1.61 3.95 17.33
CA TYR A 31 1.75 5.36 17.01
C TYR A 31 3.19 5.68 16.61
N ASN A 32 3.35 6.45 15.53
CA ASN A 32 4.61 7.02 15.12
C ASN A 32 4.44 8.52 14.90
N GLY A 33 5.20 9.29 15.65
CA GLY A 33 5.27 10.75 15.55
C GLY A 33 6.63 11.17 15.01
N TYR A 34 6.64 12.08 14.03
CA TYR A 34 7.84 12.63 13.42
C TYR A 34 7.77 14.15 13.51
N LEU A 35 8.70 14.74 14.26
CA LEU A 35 8.88 16.18 14.28
C LEU A 35 10.11 16.52 13.43
N ARG A 36 9.94 17.39 12.45
CA ARG A 36 11.01 17.90 11.61
C ARG A 36 11.09 19.41 11.68
N ASN A 37 12.32 19.87 11.86
CA ASN A 37 12.68 21.28 11.77
C ASN A 37 13.87 21.40 10.83
N SER A 38 13.81 22.30 9.88
CA SER A 38 14.87 22.50 8.90
C SER A 38 14.95 23.98 8.54
N ILE A 39 16.15 24.47 8.38
CA ILE A 39 16.43 25.81 7.87
C ILE A 39 17.49 25.72 6.79
N ASP A 40 17.31 26.49 5.75
CA ASP A 40 18.30 26.73 4.70
C ASP A 40 18.69 28.22 4.76
N THR A 41 19.85 28.49 5.36
CA THR A 41 20.31 29.87 5.61
C THR A 41 21.84 29.95 5.64
N LYS A 42 22.38 31.16 5.54
CA LYS A 42 23.81 31.40 5.75
C LYS A 42 24.14 31.41 7.23
N GLU A 43 25.38 31.04 7.58
CA GLU A 43 25.86 30.91 8.96
C GLU A 43 25.66 32.21 9.77
N ASP A 44 25.91 33.37 9.17
CA ASP A 44 25.79 34.70 9.81
C ASP A 44 24.34 35.06 10.18
N LYS A 45 23.35 34.39 9.55
CA LYS A 45 21.91 34.62 9.76
C LYS A 45 21.26 33.57 10.66
N LEU A 46 21.93 32.47 10.97
CA LEU A 46 21.35 31.34 11.68
C LEU A 46 20.74 31.74 13.03
N PHE A 47 21.49 32.47 13.85
CA PHE A 47 21.02 32.93 15.16
C PHE A 47 20.09 34.15 15.15
N LYS A 48 19.91 34.77 13.99
CA LYS A 48 18.98 35.87 13.78
C LYS A 48 17.69 35.43 13.11
N SER A 49 17.56 34.14 12.82
CA SER A 49 16.42 33.57 12.10
C SER A 49 15.18 33.47 12.99
N SER A 50 14.01 33.71 12.37
CA SER A 50 12.72 33.50 13.02
C SER A 50 12.31 32.03 12.95
N LEU A 51 12.06 31.39 14.10
CA LEU A 51 11.57 30.01 14.17
C LEU A 51 10.27 29.77 13.38
N VAL A 52 9.47 30.79 13.13
CA VAL A 52 8.19 30.65 12.42
C VAL A 52 8.33 30.92 10.94
N LYS A 53 9.12 31.96 10.55
CA LYS A 53 9.17 32.41 9.15
C LYS A 53 10.31 31.79 8.35
N ASP A 54 11.46 31.58 8.96
CA ASP A 54 12.67 31.13 8.28
C ASP A 54 12.87 29.61 8.42
N TRP A 55 12.38 29.03 9.51
CA TRP A 55 12.43 27.60 9.75
C TRP A 55 11.22 26.90 9.14
N ARG A 56 11.47 25.78 8.48
CA ARG A 56 10.44 24.84 8.06
C ARG A 56 10.14 23.92 9.23
N ASN A 57 8.93 24.02 9.77
CA ASN A 57 8.49 23.23 10.91
C ASN A 57 7.33 22.35 10.48
N ALA A 58 7.43 21.05 10.76
CA ALA A 58 6.34 20.13 10.49
C ALA A 58 6.34 18.98 11.48
N MET A 59 5.14 18.48 11.79
CA MET A 59 4.96 17.28 12.58
C MET A 59 4.01 16.34 11.86
N GLN A 60 4.34 15.03 11.84
CA GLN A 60 3.48 13.99 11.29
C GLN A 60 3.14 12.98 12.37
N HIS A 61 1.89 12.59 12.41
CA HIS A 61 1.35 11.54 13.26
C HIS A 61 0.82 10.42 12.39
N GLN A 62 1.22 9.18 12.68
CA GLN A 62 0.70 7.99 12.01
C GLN A 62 0.15 7.03 13.06
N ILE A 63 -1.10 6.65 12.89
CA ILE A 63 -1.83 5.78 13.81
C ILE A 63 -2.40 4.59 13.01
N PRO A 64 -1.61 3.54 12.78
CA PRO A 64 -2.14 2.31 12.20
C PRO A 64 -2.91 1.52 13.27
N VAL A 65 -4.12 1.11 12.92
CA VAL A 65 -4.99 0.24 13.69
C VAL A 65 -5.25 -1.01 12.87
N SER A 66 -5.09 -2.18 13.43
CA SER A 66 -5.32 -3.44 12.73
C SER A 66 -5.84 -4.52 13.68
N ALA A 67 -6.56 -5.46 13.11
CA ALA A 67 -6.95 -6.68 13.81
C ALA A 67 -6.74 -7.88 12.88
N THR A 68 -6.56 -9.06 13.47
CA THR A 68 -6.56 -10.31 12.71
C THR A 68 -7.36 -11.33 13.48
N PHE A 69 -8.36 -11.90 12.85
CA PHE A 69 -9.18 -12.96 13.43
C PHE A 69 -9.55 -14.01 12.39
N SER A 70 -9.73 -15.23 12.86
CA SER A 70 -10.12 -16.33 11.99
C SER A 70 -11.63 -16.58 12.11
N LEU A 71 -12.31 -16.50 10.99
CA LEU A 71 -13.71 -16.85 10.84
C LEU A 71 -13.82 -18.33 10.44
N PHE A 72 -14.73 -19.07 11.03
CA PHE A 72 -14.91 -20.51 10.79
C PHE A 72 -13.63 -21.35 10.91
N LYS A 73 -12.61 -20.89 11.64
CA LYS A 73 -11.28 -21.50 11.83
C LYS A 73 -10.36 -21.49 10.60
N TYR A 74 -10.86 -21.22 9.42
CA TYR A 74 -10.11 -21.38 8.17
C TYR A 74 -9.91 -20.08 7.41
N LEU A 75 -10.84 -19.11 7.53
CA LEU A 75 -10.79 -17.83 6.85
C LEU A 75 -10.19 -16.78 7.78
N ASN A 76 -9.02 -16.29 7.45
CA ASN A 76 -8.38 -15.19 8.18
C ASN A 76 -8.86 -13.85 7.60
N ILE A 77 -9.39 -13.00 8.46
CA ILE A 77 -9.83 -11.66 8.12
C ILE A 77 -8.96 -10.66 8.87
N SER A 78 -8.37 -9.73 8.13
CA SER A 78 -7.45 -8.73 8.65
C SER A 78 -7.89 -7.33 8.21
N PRO A 79 -8.82 -6.69 8.95
CA PRO A 79 -9.11 -5.28 8.74
C PRO A 79 -7.95 -4.40 9.21
N SER A 80 -7.71 -3.31 8.51
CA SER A 80 -6.78 -2.27 8.90
C SER A 80 -7.34 -0.88 8.60
N PHE A 81 -6.95 0.06 9.43
CA PHE A 81 -7.26 1.48 9.30
C PHE A 81 -5.99 2.26 9.59
N ASN A 82 -5.56 3.07 8.64
CA ASN A 82 -4.37 3.89 8.78
C ASN A 82 -4.79 5.36 8.78
N TYR A 83 -4.48 6.05 9.86
CA TYR A 83 -4.70 7.48 9.98
C TYR A 83 -3.37 8.21 9.96
N THR A 84 -3.26 9.24 9.13
CA THR A 84 -2.09 10.12 9.06
C THR A 84 -2.56 11.55 9.22
N GLU A 85 -1.88 12.28 10.11
CA GLU A 85 -2.11 13.70 10.34
C GLU A 85 -0.79 14.44 10.25
N ARG A 86 -0.82 15.62 9.63
CA ARG A 86 0.34 16.48 9.43
C ARG A 86 0.03 17.86 9.94
N TRP A 87 0.93 18.41 10.72
CA TRP A 87 0.85 19.78 11.23
C TRP A 87 1.91 20.64 10.57
N TYR A 88 1.50 21.78 10.08
CA TYR A 88 2.34 22.75 9.42
C TYR A 88 2.20 24.12 10.05
N THR A 89 3.29 24.92 10.02
CA THR A 89 3.32 26.29 10.49
C THR A 89 3.08 27.30 9.38
N ASN A 90 2.95 26.83 8.14
CA ASN A 90 2.68 27.67 6.98
C ASN A 90 1.92 26.89 5.91
N LYS A 91 1.31 27.65 5.01
CA LYS A 91 0.76 27.19 3.73
C LYS A 91 1.17 28.15 2.64
N VAL A 92 1.32 27.62 1.41
CA VAL A 92 1.75 28.39 0.25
C VAL A 92 0.62 28.48 -0.76
N GLU A 93 0.12 29.69 -0.98
CA GLU A 93 -0.85 29.96 -2.04
C GLU A 93 -0.12 30.12 -3.38
N LYS A 94 -0.67 29.56 -4.44
CA LYS A 94 -0.09 29.62 -5.77
C LYS A 94 -0.93 30.46 -6.72
N ALA A 95 -0.27 31.05 -7.71
CA ALA A 95 -0.91 31.74 -8.81
C ALA A 95 -0.21 31.39 -10.11
N TYR A 96 -0.90 31.56 -11.23
CA TYR A 96 -0.30 31.40 -12.54
C TYR A 96 0.42 32.71 -12.93
N ASP A 97 1.70 32.58 -13.28
CA ASP A 97 2.53 33.68 -13.78
C ASP A 97 2.47 33.67 -15.31
N MET A 98 1.79 34.67 -15.87
CA MET A 98 1.63 34.80 -17.32
C MET A 98 2.96 35.01 -18.06
N GLN A 99 3.95 35.63 -17.41
CA GLN A 99 5.26 35.89 -18.04
C GLN A 99 6.11 34.64 -18.08
N LYS A 100 6.10 33.89 -17.00
CA LYS A 100 6.85 32.64 -16.87
C LYS A 100 6.08 31.42 -17.40
N LYS A 101 4.80 31.58 -17.71
CA LYS A 101 3.88 30.53 -18.18
C LYS A 101 3.87 29.29 -17.25
N GLN A 102 3.92 29.53 -15.94
CA GLN A 102 3.96 28.46 -14.94
C GLN A 102 3.26 28.86 -13.64
N VAL A 103 2.86 27.86 -12.87
CA VAL A 103 2.32 28.06 -11.53
C VAL A 103 3.46 28.33 -10.55
N VAL A 104 3.40 29.48 -9.88
CA VAL A 104 4.41 29.93 -8.91
C VAL A 104 3.80 30.17 -7.55
N ALA A 105 4.62 30.11 -6.52
CA ALA A 105 4.22 30.55 -5.17
C ALA A 105 3.92 32.05 -5.19
N ARG A 106 2.72 32.41 -4.75
CA ARG A 106 2.27 33.83 -4.69
C ARG A 106 2.46 34.42 -3.31
N ASP A 107 1.99 33.69 -2.29
CA ASP A 107 1.98 34.15 -0.91
C ASP A 107 2.15 32.99 0.06
N THR A 108 2.81 33.27 1.19
CA THR A 108 2.99 32.32 2.28
C THR A 108 2.29 32.83 3.52
N THR A 109 1.26 32.12 3.94
CA THR A 109 0.52 32.45 5.17
C THR A 109 1.01 31.61 6.31
N TYR A 110 1.37 32.24 7.42
CA TYR A 110 1.86 31.60 8.63
C TYR A 110 0.72 31.39 9.63
N GLY A 111 0.71 30.23 10.27
CA GLY A 111 -0.30 29.83 11.22
C GLY A 111 -0.21 28.35 11.51
N PHE A 112 -1.11 27.82 12.32
CA PHE A 112 -1.21 26.39 12.56
C PHE A 112 -2.19 25.76 11.57
N TYR A 113 -1.71 24.81 10.78
CA TYR A 113 -2.49 24.09 9.80
C TYR A 113 -2.43 22.61 10.02
N ARG A 114 -3.58 21.98 9.97
CA ARG A 114 -3.77 20.54 10.14
C ARG A 114 -4.24 19.92 8.84
N VAL A 115 -3.50 18.95 8.33
CA VAL A 115 -3.83 18.17 7.13
C VAL A 115 -3.89 16.70 7.52
N PHE A 116 -4.97 16.03 7.24
CA PHE A 116 -5.12 14.62 7.58
C PHE A 116 -5.68 13.81 6.41
N ASP A 117 -5.37 12.54 6.43
CA ASP A 117 -5.97 11.54 5.57
C ASP A 117 -6.10 10.20 6.30
N TYR A 118 -6.94 9.34 5.79
CA TYR A 118 -7.05 7.97 6.27
C TYR A 118 -7.36 7.01 5.12
N SER A 119 -6.91 5.77 5.31
CA SER A 119 -7.24 4.66 4.43
C SER A 119 -7.72 3.47 5.25
N THR A 120 -8.60 2.68 4.67
CA THR A 120 -9.08 1.44 5.26
C THR A 120 -8.85 0.30 4.29
N SER A 121 -8.53 -0.87 4.82
CA SER A 121 -8.50 -2.10 4.04
C SER A 121 -8.99 -3.29 4.82
N VAL A 122 -9.51 -4.27 4.10
CA VAL A 122 -9.91 -5.57 4.66
C VAL A 122 -9.33 -6.65 3.78
N SER A 123 -8.47 -7.48 4.35
CA SER A 123 -7.91 -8.65 3.67
C SER A 123 -8.56 -9.91 4.19
N ALA A 124 -8.94 -10.79 3.28
CA ALA A 124 -9.45 -12.13 3.57
C ALA A 124 -8.55 -13.16 2.91
N SER A 125 -8.06 -14.14 3.67
CA SER A 125 -7.16 -15.17 3.17
C SER A 125 -7.44 -16.51 3.81
N THR A 126 -7.15 -17.59 3.08
CA THR A 126 -7.25 -18.97 3.59
C THR A 126 -6.11 -19.80 3.06
N THR A 127 -5.82 -20.91 3.72
CA THR A 127 -4.85 -21.90 3.25
C THR A 127 -5.57 -23.24 3.09
N LEU A 128 -5.57 -23.74 1.87
CA LEU A 128 -6.16 -25.02 1.50
C LEU A 128 -5.03 -26.03 1.20
N TYR A 129 -5.20 -27.25 1.64
CA TYR A 129 -4.25 -28.34 1.39
C TYR A 129 -4.91 -29.45 0.59
N GLY A 130 -4.33 -29.77 -0.57
CA GLY A 130 -4.62 -30.97 -1.34
C GLY A 130 -3.54 -32.02 -1.10
N PHE A 131 -3.96 -33.26 -0.87
CA PHE A 131 -3.06 -34.42 -0.76
C PHE A 131 -3.42 -35.43 -1.83
N TYR A 132 -2.48 -35.68 -2.73
CA TYR A 132 -2.69 -36.57 -3.86
C TYR A 132 -1.77 -37.78 -3.71
N LYS A 133 -2.32 -38.96 -3.87
CA LYS A 133 -1.55 -40.18 -4.04
C LYS A 133 -1.02 -40.24 -5.48
N PRO A 134 0.22 -40.66 -5.69
CA PRO A 134 0.76 -40.79 -7.04
C PRO A 134 -0.03 -41.85 -7.84
N LEU A 135 -0.11 -41.64 -9.14
CA LEU A 135 -0.71 -42.61 -10.04
C LEU A 135 0.14 -43.89 -10.06
N PRO A 136 -0.47 -45.10 -10.17
CA PRO A 136 0.25 -46.39 -10.05
C PRO A 136 1.44 -46.53 -11.00
N PHE A 137 1.40 -45.92 -12.19
CA PHE A 137 2.48 -46.00 -13.17
C PHE A 137 3.76 -45.22 -12.78
N LEU A 138 3.69 -44.33 -11.77
CA LEU A 138 4.86 -43.59 -11.24
C LEU A 138 5.68 -44.41 -10.25
N GLY A 139 5.26 -45.64 -9.97
CA GLY A 139 5.92 -46.57 -9.07
C GLY A 139 5.85 -46.13 -7.60
N ASP A 140 6.44 -46.97 -6.71
CA ASP A 140 6.37 -46.78 -5.25
C ASP A 140 7.36 -45.76 -4.70
N LYS A 141 8.11 -45.05 -5.55
CA LYS A 141 9.10 -44.05 -5.10
C LYS A 141 8.44 -42.79 -4.55
N ILE A 142 7.33 -42.38 -5.12
CA ILE A 142 6.59 -41.19 -4.69
C ILE A 142 5.53 -41.63 -3.68
N LYS A 143 5.59 -41.12 -2.48
CA LYS A 143 4.62 -41.45 -1.42
C LYS A 143 3.38 -40.56 -1.43
N MET A 144 3.58 -39.27 -1.65
CA MET A 144 2.50 -38.29 -1.56
C MET A 144 2.90 -36.96 -2.27
N ILE A 145 1.95 -36.32 -2.89
CA ILE A 145 2.07 -34.95 -3.41
C ILE A 145 1.18 -34.06 -2.55
N ARG A 146 1.74 -32.99 -2.00
CA ARG A 146 1.03 -31.94 -1.24
C ARG A 146 0.94 -30.68 -2.06
N HIS A 147 -0.25 -30.20 -2.30
CA HIS A 147 -0.53 -28.90 -2.87
C HIS A 147 -1.02 -27.96 -1.76
N ARG A 148 -0.36 -26.83 -1.59
CA ARG A 148 -0.79 -25.72 -0.72
C ARG A 148 -1.29 -24.60 -1.61
N PHE A 149 -2.52 -24.20 -1.42
CA PHE A 149 -3.23 -23.21 -2.18
C PHE A 149 -3.68 -22.09 -1.24
N GLU A 150 -3.21 -20.86 -1.46
CA GLU A 150 -3.42 -19.71 -0.59
C GLU A 150 -4.04 -18.56 -1.35
N PRO A 151 -5.36 -18.56 -1.54
CA PRO A 151 -6.07 -17.41 -2.09
C PRO A 151 -6.19 -16.30 -1.06
N SER A 152 -6.04 -15.06 -1.51
CA SER A 152 -6.35 -13.88 -0.73
C SER A 152 -7.01 -12.81 -1.56
N VAL A 153 -7.92 -12.07 -0.92
CA VAL A 153 -8.61 -10.92 -1.50
C VAL A 153 -8.45 -9.76 -0.54
N THR A 154 -8.05 -8.60 -1.06
CA THR A 154 -7.90 -7.38 -0.28
C THR A 154 -8.73 -6.27 -0.90
N LEU A 155 -9.66 -5.71 -0.14
CA LEU A 155 -10.40 -4.50 -0.47
C LEU A 155 -9.72 -3.32 0.21
N SER A 156 -9.35 -2.29 -0.55
CA SER A 156 -8.76 -1.06 -0.04
C SER A 156 -9.58 0.15 -0.48
N TYR A 157 -9.70 1.13 0.40
CA TYR A 157 -10.44 2.36 0.12
C TYR A 157 -9.79 3.56 0.80
N THR A 158 -9.66 4.65 0.06
CA THR A 158 -9.23 5.97 0.55
C THR A 158 -10.24 7.01 0.05
N PRO A 159 -10.85 7.79 0.92
CA PRO A 159 -11.76 8.88 0.53
C PRO A 159 -11.07 9.94 -0.31
N ASP A 160 -11.87 10.74 -0.99
CA ASP A 160 -11.38 11.91 -1.72
C ASP A 160 -11.10 13.06 -0.76
N PHE A 161 -9.84 13.26 -0.42
CA PHE A 161 -9.37 14.41 0.37
C PHE A 161 -9.10 15.65 -0.49
N GLY A 162 -9.23 15.55 -1.81
CA GLY A 162 -9.25 16.67 -2.74
C GLY A 162 -10.56 17.47 -2.71
N ALA A 163 -11.62 16.88 -2.15
CA ALA A 163 -12.92 17.54 -2.05
C ALA A 163 -12.82 18.87 -1.27
N SER A 164 -13.51 19.92 -1.77
CA SER A 164 -13.46 21.30 -1.25
C SER A 164 -13.78 21.42 0.24
N LYS A 165 -14.58 20.49 0.79
CA LYS A 165 -14.94 20.45 2.23
C LYS A 165 -13.74 20.29 3.17
N TYR A 166 -12.63 19.73 2.68
CA TYR A 166 -11.41 19.56 3.47
C TYR A 166 -10.47 20.75 3.38
N GLY A 167 -10.51 21.49 2.27
CA GLY A 167 -9.64 22.66 2.03
C GLY A 167 -8.16 22.31 1.83
N PHE A 168 -7.82 21.05 1.59
CA PHE A 168 -6.43 20.59 1.39
C PHE A 168 -5.95 20.78 -0.04
N TRP A 169 -6.89 20.91 -0.97
CA TRP A 169 -6.64 21.12 -2.38
C TRP A 169 -7.43 22.34 -2.88
N LYS A 170 -6.86 23.01 -3.85
CA LYS A 170 -7.44 24.18 -4.52
C LYS A 170 -7.28 24.06 -6.02
N ASP A 171 -8.26 24.59 -6.73
CA ASP A 171 -8.22 24.69 -8.18
C ASP A 171 -7.83 26.09 -8.60
N LEU A 172 -6.88 26.17 -9.52
CA LEU A 172 -6.44 27.40 -10.14
C LEU A 172 -6.83 27.38 -11.61
N MET A 173 -7.67 28.35 -12.00
CA MET A 173 -8.04 28.60 -13.39
C MET A 173 -7.07 29.60 -13.99
N TYR A 174 -6.58 29.35 -15.21
CA TYR A 174 -5.75 30.27 -15.95
C TYR A 174 -6.01 30.12 -17.45
N GLU A 175 -5.71 31.14 -18.22
CA GLU A 175 -5.74 31.13 -19.69
C GLU A 175 -4.37 30.71 -20.21
N ASP A 176 -4.34 29.73 -21.09
CA ASP A 176 -3.12 29.29 -21.76
C ASP A 176 -2.74 30.27 -22.91
N GLN A 177 -1.64 29.95 -23.58
CA GLN A 177 -1.15 30.80 -24.71
C GLN A 177 -2.09 30.83 -25.93
N TYR A 178 -3.10 29.99 -25.95
CA TYR A 178 -4.10 29.88 -27.03
C TYR A 178 -5.46 30.50 -26.61
N GLY A 179 -5.51 31.15 -25.43
CA GLY A 179 -6.75 31.71 -24.89
C GLY A 179 -7.74 30.69 -24.35
N GLN A 180 -7.29 29.43 -24.12
CA GLN A 180 -8.13 28.38 -23.57
C GLN A 180 -8.01 28.36 -22.04
N THR A 181 -9.15 28.30 -21.36
CA THR A 181 -9.18 28.18 -19.90
C THR A 181 -8.73 26.79 -19.49
N GLN A 182 -7.65 26.74 -18.72
CA GLN A 182 -7.09 25.54 -18.14
C GLN A 182 -7.31 25.53 -16.63
N GLN A 183 -7.39 24.36 -16.04
CA GLN A 183 -7.52 24.14 -14.61
C GLN A 183 -6.36 23.28 -14.09
N ILE A 184 -5.71 23.74 -13.04
CA ILE A 184 -4.70 22.97 -12.31
C ILE A 184 -5.11 22.86 -10.85
N SER A 185 -5.17 21.63 -10.34
CA SER A 185 -5.35 21.40 -8.91
C SER A 185 -3.99 21.37 -8.21
N TYR A 186 -3.86 22.10 -7.11
CA TYR A 186 -2.66 22.13 -6.28
C TYR A 186 -3.02 22.07 -4.80
N SER A 187 -2.09 21.62 -3.97
CA SER A 187 -2.22 21.71 -2.53
C SER A 187 -1.33 22.83 -1.98
N PRO A 188 -1.87 23.73 -1.13
CA PRO A 188 -1.06 24.71 -0.40
C PRO A 188 0.01 24.10 0.50
N PHE A 189 -0.06 22.77 0.74
CA PHE A 189 0.81 21.99 1.62
C PHE A 189 1.75 21.04 0.88
N GLU A 190 1.72 20.97 -0.46
CA GLU A 190 2.51 20.00 -1.23
C GLU A 190 4.02 20.19 -1.08
N GLY A 191 4.48 21.43 -0.85
CA GLY A 191 5.87 21.75 -0.50
C GLY A 191 6.24 21.49 0.95
N GLY A 192 5.30 21.02 1.77
CA GLY A 192 5.55 20.66 3.18
C GLY A 192 6.45 19.43 3.32
N MET A 193 7.14 19.32 4.45
CA MET A 193 8.16 18.27 4.71
C MET A 193 7.58 16.85 4.72
N PHE A 194 6.27 16.69 4.91
CA PHE A 194 5.54 15.42 4.90
C PHE A 194 4.48 15.33 3.80
N GLY A 195 4.51 16.27 2.83
CA GLY A 195 3.56 16.30 1.73
C GLY A 195 2.14 16.67 2.15
N THR A 196 1.16 16.23 1.39
CA THR A 196 -0.25 16.55 1.61
C THR A 196 -1.12 15.30 1.59
N ALA A 197 -2.40 15.46 1.89
CA ALA A 197 -3.41 14.41 1.71
C ALA A 197 -3.60 14.08 0.21
N PRO A 198 -3.95 12.85 -0.14
CA PRO A 198 -4.16 12.46 -1.54
C PRO A 198 -5.32 13.24 -2.18
N ASN A 199 -5.18 13.52 -3.49
CA ASN A 199 -6.25 14.09 -4.31
C ASN A 199 -7.02 12.95 -4.99
N GLY A 200 -8.34 13.03 -4.97
CA GLY A 200 -9.23 12.02 -5.53
C GLY A 200 -9.45 10.81 -4.61
N LYS A 201 -10.56 10.16 -4.82
CA LYS A 201 -10.88 8.88 -4.17
C LYS A 201 -10.06 7.76 -4.79
N SER A 202 -9.63 6.80 -3.99
CA SER A 202 -9.09 5.55 -4.51
C SER A 202 -9.80 4.36 -3.87
N GLY A 203 -9.96 3.31 -4.65
CA GLY A 203 -10.54 2.06 -4.19
C GLY A 203 -10.09 0.93 -5.08
N SER A 204 -9.68 -0.18 -4.48
CA SER A 204 -9.21 -1.34 -5.23
C SER A 204 -9.60 -2.65 -4.56
N VAL A 205 -9.85 -3.66 -5.38
CA VAL A 205 -9.95 -5.05 -4.96
C VAL A 205 -8.76 -5.80 -5.57
N SER A 206 -7.88 -6.32 -4.74
CA SER A 206 -6.71 -7.09 -5.17
C SER A 206 -6.93 -8.56 -4.91
N PHE A 207 -6.64 -9.39 -5.89
CA PHE A 207 -6.70 -10.85 -5.84
C PHE A 207 -5.28 -11.38 -5.91
N GLN A 208 -4.91 -12.20 -4.97
CA GLN A 208 -3.62 -12.88 -4.93
C GLN A 208 -3.84 -14.35 -4.70
N LEU A 209 -3.12 -15.16 -5.46
CA LEU A 209 -3.16 -16.59 -5.39
C LEU A 209 -1.75 -17.14 -5.33
N ASP A 210 -1.39 -17.73 -4.21
CA ASP A 210 -0.11 -18.38 -4.02
C ASP A 210 -0.29 -19.90 -3.99
N ASN A 211 0.55 -20.59 -4.74
CA ASN A 211 0.57 -22.04 -4.83
C ASN A 211 1.96 -22.59 -4.51
N ASN A 212 2.00 -23.70 -3.79
CA ASN A 212 3.21 -24.46 -3.52
C ASN A 212 2.91 -25.95 -3.76
N LEU A 213 3.77 -26.61 -4.48
CA LEU A 213 3.65 -28.03 -4.79
C LEU A 213 4.91 -28.78 -4.33
N GLU A 214 4.73 -29.67 -3.38
CA GLU A 214 5.79 -30.51 -2.83
C GLU A 214 5.45 -31.98 -2.98
N MET A 215 6.48 -32.83 -3.14
CA MET A 215 6.31 -34.28 -3.09
C MET A 215 7.20 -34.89 -2.03
N LYS A 216 6.72 -35.99 -1.43
CA LYS A 216 7.48 -36.88 -0.59
C LYS A 216 7.90 -38.12 -1.40
N ILE A 217 9.20 -38.43 -1.39
CA ILE A 217 9.76 -39.58 -2.01
C ILE A 217 10.41 -40.51 -0.97
N LYS A 218 10.49 -41.82 -1.24
CA LYS A 218 11.30 -42.76 -0.47
C LYS A 218 12.77 -42.38 -0.63
N SER A 219 13.53 -42.38 0.44
CA SER A 219 14.97 -42.07 0.45
C SER A 219 15.68 -42.92 1.49
N ASP A 220 16.56 -43.78 1.02
CA ASP A 220 17.37 -44.64 1.89
C ASP A 220 18.55 -43.88 2.54
N ARG A 221 18.76 -42.63 2.13
CA ARG A 221 19.83 -41.74 2.64
C ARG A 221 19.40 -40.87 3.81
N ASP A 222 18.09 -40.71 4.04
CA ASP A 222 17.55 -39.89 5.11
C ASP A 222 17.13 -40.79 6.30
N SER A 223 17.42 -40.32 7.50
CA SER A 223 17.10 -41.03 8.74
C SER A 223 15.62 -41.38 8.94
N THR A 224 14.73 -40.65 8.25
CA THR A 224 13.27 -40.86 8.29
C THR A 224 12.77 -41.78 7.16
N GLY A 225 13.65 -42.29 6.28
CA GLY A 225 13.27 -43.05 5.09
C GLY A 225 12.49 -42.26 4.04
N GLU A 226 12.36 -40.92 4.22
CA GLU A 226 11.58 -40.05 3.36
C GLU A 226 12.31 -38.70 3.09
N ARG A 227 12.23 -38.22 1.86
CA ARG A 227 12.74 -36.94 1.47
C ARG A 227 11.64 -36.09 0.86
N LYS A 228 11.60 -34.78 1.23
CA LYS A 228 10.73 -33.80 0.62
C LYS A 228 11.45 -33.14 -0.55
N ILE A 229 10.77 -33.01 -1.67
CA ILE A 229 11.22 -32.31 -2.86
C ILE A 229 10.17 -31.26 -3.20
N SER A 230 10.60 -30.02 -3.40
CA SER A 230 9.74 -28.97 -3.92
C SER A 230 9.67 -29.10 -5.43
N LEU A 231 8.47 -29.28 -5.99
CA LEU A 231 8.23 -29.26 -7.43
C LEU A 231 8.04 -27.82 -7.91
N ILE A 232 7.19 -27.08 -7.19
CA ILE A 232 6.98 -25.66 -7.38
C ILE A 232 7.10 -25.03 -5.99
N ASP A 233 8.18 -24.27 -5.78
CA ASP A 233 8.42 -23.63 -4.49
C ASP A 233 7.40 -22.51 -4.26
N LYS A 234 7.11 -21.71 -5.29
CA LYS A 234 6.04 -20.72 -5.28
C LYS A 234 5.56 -20.43 -6.70
N LEU A 235 4.26 -20.49 -6.94
CA LEU A 235 3.58 -19.93 -8.09
C LEU A 235 2.61 -18.87 -7.59
N SER A 236 2.88 -17.62 -7.90
CA SER A 236 2.06 -16.47 -7.51
C SER A 236 1.32 -15.92 -8.72
N LEU A 237 0.03 -15.67 -8.55
CA LEU A 237 -0.81 -14.97 -9.53
C LEU A 237 -1.43 -13.77 -8.82
N GLY A 238 -1.34 -12.59 -9.43
CA GLY A 238 -1.88 -11.37 -8.84
C GLY A 238 -2.58 -10.51 -9.88
N MET A 239 -3.75 -9.99 -9.54
CA MET A 239 -4.54 -9.07 -10.34
C MET A 239 -5.31 -8.13 -9.42
N SER A 240 -5.56 -6.90 -9.86
CA SER A 240 -6.36 -5.94 -9.10
C SER A 240 -7.41 -5.27 -9.97
N TYR A 241 -8.51 -4.90 -9.33
CA TYR A 241 -9.59 -4.12 -9.91
C TYR A 241 -9.63 -2.74 -9.26
N ASN A 242 -9.45 -1.68 -10.05
CA ASN A 242 -9.55 -0.30 -9.60
C ASN A 242 -11.00 0.17 -9.69
N MET A 243 -11.64 0.38 -8.54
CA MET A 243 -13.03 0.82 -8.46
C MET A 243 -13.21 2.31 -8.77
N ALA A 244 -12.14 3.09 -8.67
CA ALA A 244 -12.17 4.54 -8.86
C ALA A 244 -11.83 4.96 -10.30
N ALA A 245 -11.29 4.08 -11.12
CA ALA A 245 -11.01 4.36 -12.52
C ALA A 245 -12.27 4.35 -13.37
N ASP A 246 -12.36 5.23 -14.37
CA ASP A 246 -13.47 5.25 -15.32
C ASP A 246 -13.32 4.15 -16.38
N SER A 247 -12.09 3.88 -16.84
CA SER A 247 -11.76 2.86 -17.82
C SER A 247 -10.54 2.06 -17.38
N PHE A 248 -10.25 0.93 -18.05
CA PHE A 248 -9.11 0.04 -17.75
C PHE A 248 -9.03 -0.34 -16.26
N LYS A 249 -10.16 -0.75 -15.71
CA LYS A 249 -10.32 -1.01 -14.27
C LYS A 249 -9.50 -2.20 -13.76
N TRP A 250 -9.23 -3.18 -14.62
CA TRP A 250 -8.40 -4.33 -14.27
C TRP A 250 -6.93 -4.04 -14.51
N SER A 251 -6.08 -4.41 -13.57
CA SER A 251 -4.64 -4.43 -13.77
C SER A 251 -4.25 -5.61 -14.67
N ASP A 252 -3.04 -5.57 -15.17
CA ASP A 252 -2.44 -6.73 -15.79
C ASP A 252 -2.30 -7.89 -14.79
N LEU A 253 -2.40 -9.11 -15.28
CA LEU A 253 -2.14 -10.31 -14.50
C LEU A 253 -0.63 -10.49 -14.31
N SER A 254 -0.16 -10.37 -13.09
CA SER A 254 1.22 -10.69 -12.71
C SER A 254 1.35 -12.18 -12.39
N VAL A 255 2.38 -12.81 -12.93
CA VAL A 255 2.70 -14.22 -12.70
C VAL A 255 4.14 -14.32 -12.22
N GLY A 256 4.35 -14.95 -11.08
CA GLY A 256 5.68 -15.23 -10.54
C GLY A 256 5.85 -16.72 -10.29
N LEU A 257 6.87 -17.35 -10.87
CA LEU A 257 7.19 -18.77 -10.66
C LEU A 257 8.58 -18.88 -10.05
N ARG A 258 8.67 -19.54 -8.90
CA ARG A 258 9.92 -19.89 -8.25
C ARG A 258 10.08 -21.40 -8.19
N LEU A 259 11.16 -21.88 -8.80
CA LEU A 259 11.56 -23.29 -8.78
C LEU A 259 12.84 -23.43 -7.96
N LYS A 260 12.86 -24.33 -7.01
CA LYS A 260 14.01 -24.60 -6.16
C LYS A 260 14.57 -25.99 -6.46
N PHE A 261 15.70 -26.02 -7.13
CA PHE A 261 16.33 -27.28 -7.54
C PHE A 261 17.30 -27.84 -6.49
N SER A 262 17.94 -26.95 -5.71
CA SER A 262 18.82 -27.32 -4.60
C SER A 262 18.80 -26.28 -3.50
N LYS A 263 19.57 -26.48 -2.42
CA LYS A 263 19.75 -25.47 -1.37
C LYS A 263 20.35 -24.17 -1.90
N SER A 264 21.17 -24.25 -2.93
CA SER A 264 21.94 -23.12 -3.50
C SER A 264 21.43 -22.64 -4.87
N TYR A 265 20.51 -23.38 -5.49
CA TYR A 265 20.04 -23.07 -6.84
C TYR A 265 18.53 -22.87 -6.88
N THR A 266 18.13 -21.64 -7.21
CA THR A 266 16.71 -21.25 -7.33
C THR A 266 16.54 -20.47 -8.63
N LEU A 267 15.54 -20.83 -9.42
CA LEU A 267 15.14 -20.12 -10.64
C LEU A 267 13.89 -19.31 -10.35
N ASN A 268 13.93 -18.03 -10.66
CA ASN A 268 12.79 -17.13 -10.57
C ASN A 268 12.40 -16.64 -11.97
N LEU A 269 11.16 -16.86 -12.34
CA LEU A 269 10.56 -16.38 -13.60
C LEU A 269 9.41 -15.46 -13.24
N ASN A 270 9.38 -14.28 -13.86
CA ASN A 270 8.29 -13.32 -13.68
C ASN A 270 7.74 -12.97 -15.06
N GLY A 271 6.44 -12.86 -15.15
CA GLY A 271 5.73 -12.49 -16.36
C GLY A 271 4.55 -11.60 -16.06
N THR A 272 4.13 -10.83 -17.03
CA THR A 272 2.93 -10.00 -16.99
C THR A 272 2.11 -10.30 -18.23
N SER A 273 0.83 -10.59 -18.03
CA SER A 273 -0.13 -10.75 -19.11
C SER A 273 -1.06 -9.54 -19.14
N VAL A 274 -1.08 -8.84 -20.27
CA VAL A 274 -1.90 -7.63 -20.43
C VAL A 274 -3.37 -8.01 -20.47
N SER A 275 -4.18 -7.38 -19.63
CA SER A 275 -5.62 -7.65 -19.52
C SER A 275 -6.45 -6.97 -20.60
N TYR A 276 -5.87 -5.98 -21.31
CA TYR A 276 -6.53 -5.26 -22.41
C TYR A 276 -5.69 -5.35 -23.68
N THR A 277 -6.31 -5.83 -24.76
CA THR A 277 -5.75 -5.70 -26.10
C THR A 277 -6.04 -4.30 -26.62
N HIS A 278 -4.99 -3.51 -26.90
CA HIS A 278 -5.11 -2.25 -27.63
C HIS A 278 -5.44 -2.57 -29.10
N LEU A 279 -6.72 -2.58 -29.45
CA LEU A 279 -7.10 -2.33 -30.85
C LEU A 279 -6.79 -0.85 -31.11
N ARG A 280 -5.63 -0.55 -31.71
CA ARG A 280 -5.46 0.71 -32.41
C ARG A 280 -6.48 0.69 -33.56
N ALA A 281 -7.58 1.40 -33.37
CA ALA A 281 -8.38 1.84 -34.49
C ALA A 281 -7.44 2.75 -35.32
N ASN A 282 -7.01 2.28 -36.50
CA ASN A 282 -6.49 3.14 -37.52
C ASN A 282 -7.68 4.01 -37.95
N GLU A 283 -7.81 5.17 -37.37
CA GLU A 283 -8.59 6.23 -37.99
C GLU A 283 -7.81 6.64 -39.25
N THR A 284 -8.18 6.03 -40.33
CA THR A 284 -7.89 6.54 -41.67
C THR A 284 -8.73 7.80 -41.81
N VAL A 285 -8.10 8.94 -41.55
CA VAL A 285 -8.68 10.25 -41.96
C VAL A 285 -8.64 10.26 -43.49
N LEU A 286 -9.81 10.15 -44.10
CA LEU A 286 -10.04 10.50 -45.49
C LEU A 286 -10.29 12.00 -45.59
#